data_d450b03fdf7ed6f67ebf78dfe9219541
#
_entry.id   d450b03fdf7ed6f67ebf78dfe9219541
#
_cell.length_a   1.000
_cell.length_b   1.000
_cell.length_c   1.000
_cell.angle_alpha   90.00
_cell.angle_beta   90.00
_cell.angle_gamma   90.00
#
_symmetry.space_group_name_H-M   'P 1'
#
loop_
_entity.id
_entity.type
_entity.pdbx_description
1 polymer ?
#
loop_
_entity_poly.entity_id
_entity_poly.type
_entity_poly.pdbx_seq_one_letter_code
_entity_poly.pdbx_strand_id
1 'polypeptide(L)'
;MRPYDALHAFRHSLYGCLHRRGDALFELIDAILTADPVPAPVHLSLETSHRRGWGSLYAALRRGRIDAEALRDLLAHHPLAESEAPVYAVDVSVWPRCDAESSPQRGFYYHPSRHSAGQPIVAGWAYQFVAQLTFVRESWTAPVDALRVHPDQEVNTVATVQVEALLGRSPMEGGIPLFVFDAGYDPVKLQQGLESSPCQILVRLRAGRCFYGDPSLAGPPATTGRPRRHGPKFDCKDPSTWPEPTAEHTCEDAPATGRYA
;
A
#
# COMPACT_ATOMS: atom_id res chain seq x y z
N MET A 1 21.48 20.00 8.60
CA MET A 1 22.25 18.73 8.47
C MET A 1 22.65 18.57 7.01
N ARG A 2 23.89 18.20 6.68
CA ARG A 2 24.29 17.96 5.28
C ARG A 2 23.59 16.69 4.78
N PRO A 3 23.23 16.58 3.46
CA PRO A 3 22.53 15.40 2.93
C PRO A 3 23.22 14.06 3.24
N TYR A 4 24.55 14.06 3.22
CA TYR A 4 25.35 12.87 3.57
C TYR A 4 25.23 12.47 5.04
N ASP A 5 25.11 13.44 5.97
CA ASP A 5 24.99 13.17 7.40
C ASP A 5 23.63 12.47 7.67
N ALA A 6 22.54 12.91 6.99
CA ALA A 6 21.23 12.28 7.08
C ALA A 6 21.23 10.85 6.53
N LEU A 7 21.87 10.64 5.37
CA LEU A 7 22.00 9.31 4.78
C LEU A 7 22.81 8.37 5.69
N HIS A 8 23.90 8.85 6.27
CA HIS A 8 24.71 8.05 7.20
C HIS A 8 23.92 7.68 8.46
N ALA A 9 23.17 8.62 9.03
CA ALA A 9 22.31 8.36 10.18
C ALA A 9 21.23 7.32 9.87
N PHE A 10 20.55 7.48 8.74
CA PHE A 10 19.55 6.50 8.27
C PHE A 10 20.15 5.11 8.08
N ARG A 11 21.30 5.01 7.37
CA ARG A 11 21.97 3.74 7.13
C ARG A 11 22.44 3.07 8.43
N HIS A 12 22.89 3.85 9.41
CA HIS A 12 23.24 3.32 10.73
C HIS A 12 22.01 2.74 11.45
N SER A 13 20.90 3.46 11.45
CA SER A 13 19.64 3.00 12.04
C SER A 13 19.08 1.75 11.31
N LEU A 14 19.15 1.73 9.98
CA LEU A 14 18.78 0.56 9.17
C LEU A 14 19.62 -0.67 9.52
N TYR A 15 20.94 -0.49 9.68
CA TYR A 15 21.80 -1.58 10.11
C TYR A 15 21.41 -2.10 11.49
N GLY A 16 21.01 -1.23 12.40
CA GLY A 16 20.49 -1.59 13.73
C GLY A 16 19.25 -2.49 13.70
N CYS A 17 18.45 -2.44 12.64
CA CYS A 17 17.29 -3.33 12.44
C CYS A 17 17.69 -4.76 12.00
N LEU A 18 18.96 -5.02 11.67
CA LEU A 18 19.43 -6.29 11.11
C LEU A 18 20.09 -7.15 12.20
N HIS A 19 19.32 -7.92 12.95
CA HIS A 19 19.79 -8.58 14.16
C HIS A 19 20.66 -9.82 13.95
N ARG A 20 20.38 -10.62 12.92
CA ARG A 20 21.15 -11.84 12.64
C ARG A 20 21.65 -11.81 11.22
N ARG A 21 22.95 -12.05 11.02
CA ARG A 21 23.66 -11.89 9.75
C ARG A 21 23.54 -10.46 9.19
N GLY A 22 23.54 -9.48 10.07
CA GLY A 22 23.33 -8.08 9.76
C GLY A 22 24.24 -7.59 8.65
N ASP A 23 25.56 -7.85 8.73
CA ASP A 23 26.50 -7.46 7.68
C ASP A 23 26.13 -8.00 6.30
N ALA A 24 25.75 -9.30 6.23
CA ALA A 24 25.45 -9.92 4.94
C ALA A 24 24.08 -9.43 4.38
N LEU A 25 23.12 -9.13 5.25
CA LEU A 25 21.86 -8.50 4.86
C LEU A 25 22.08 -7.06 4.40
N PHE A 26 22.96 -6.31 5.08
CA PHE A 26 23.26 -4.94 4.74
C PHE A 26 24.01 -4.83 3.41
N GLU A 27 25.02 -5.69 3.19
CA GLU A 27 25.70 -5.81 1.88
C GLU A 27 24.73 -6.24 0.77
N LEU A 28 23.73 -7.08 1.08
CA LEU A 28 22.68 -7.46 0.13
C LEU A 28 21.77 -6.26 -0.23
N ILE A 29 21.41 -5.44 0.75
CA ILE A 29 20.66 -4.18 0.50
C ILE A 29 21.47 -3.28 -0.42
N ASP A 30 22.75 -3.09 -0.15
CA ASP A 30 23.62 -2.28 -1.01
C ASP A 30 23.75 -2.87 -2.42
N ALA A 31 23.84 -4.19 -2.54
CA ALA A 31 23.87 -4.86 -3.84
C ALA A 31 22.57 -4.63 -4.64
N ILE A 32 21.41 -4.67 -3.99
CA ILE A 32 20.11 -4.38 -4.64
C ILE A 32 20.07 -2.93 -5.13
N LEU A 33 20.60 -1.98 -4.36
CA LEU A 33 20.62 -0.56 -4.72
C LEU A 33 21.57 -0.23 -5.89
N THR A 34 22.62 -1.03 -6.10
CA THR A 34 23.64 -0.78 -7.12
C THR A 34 23.53 -1.64 -8.35
N ALA A 35 22.78 -2.74 -8.28
CA ALA A 35 22.64 -3.67 -9.38
C ALA A 35 21.65 -3.17 -10.45
N ASP A 36 21.95 -3.45 -11.69
CA ASP A 36 20.94 -3.50 -12.75
C ASP A 36 19.93 -4.61 -12.45
N PRO A 37 18.74 -4.62 -13.10
CA PRO A 37 17.78 -5.70 -12.92
C PRO A 37 18.40 -7.07 -13.14
N VAL A 38 18.40 -7.91 -12.11
CA VAL A 38 19.03 -9.23 -12.13
C VAL A 38 17.99 -10.35 -12.18
N PRO A 39 18.23 -11.43 -12.96
CA PRO A 39 17.27 -12.52 -13.10
C PRO A 39 17.19 -13.44 -11.86
N ALA A 40 18.19 -13.45 -11.01
CA ALA A 40 18.23 -14.29 -9.81
C ALA A 40 19.10 -13.67 -8.70
N PRO A 41 18.77 -13.95 -7.42
CA PRO A 41 19.51 -13.38 -6.28
C PRO A 41 21.02 -13.67 -6.28
N VAL A 42 21.47 -14.77 -6.90
CA VAL A 42 22.89 -15.11 -6.98
C VAL A 42 23.71 -14.04 -7.70
N HIS A 43 23.12 -13.33 -8.67
CA HIS A 43 23.81 -12.26 -9.40
C HIS A 43 24.13 -11.06 -8.50
N LEU A 44 23.33 -10.80 -7.46
CA LEU A 44 23.62 -9.77 -6.47
C LEU A 44 24.92 -10.04 -5.70
N SER A 45 25.36 -11.31 -5.62
CA SER A 45 26.65 -11.64 -4.99
C SER A 45 27.87 -11.29 -5.87
N LEU A 46 27.65 -10.87 -7.11
CA LEU A 46 28.69 -10.40 -8.03
C LEU A 46 28.87 -8.87 -7.96
N GLU A 47 27.95 -8.17 -7.30
CA GLU A 47 28.06 -6.73 -7.10
C GLU A 47 29.24 -6.38 -6.20
N THR A 48 29.91 -5.28 -6.51
CA THR A 48 31.08 -4.81 -5.75
C THR A 48 30.77 -4.47 -4.30
N SER A 49 29.53 -4.09 -4.01
CA SER A 49 29.03 -3.81 -2.67
C SER A 49 28.85 -5.08 -1.83
N HIS A 50 28.68 -6.25 -2.45
CA HIS A 50 28.57 -7.55 -1.77
C HIS A 50 29.94 -8.22 -1.68
N ARG A 51 30.67 -7.98 -0.60
CA ARG A 51 32.06 -8.48 -0.40
C ARG A 51 32.14 -9.95 0.03
N ARG A 52 31.00 -10.64 0.06
CA ARG A 52 30.89 -12.04 0.51
C ARG A 52 30.47 -12.92 -0.66
N GLY A 53 30.81 -14.19 -0.63
CA GLY A 53 30.39 -15.14 -1.65
C GLY A 53 28.88 -15.43 -1.59
N TRP A 54 28.34 -15.97 -2.70
CA TRP A 54 26.93 -16.32 -2.87
C TRP A 54 26.34 -17.18 -1.73
N GLY A 55 27.13 -18.07 -1.15
CA GLY A 55 26.69 -18.90 -0.02
C GLY A 55 26.34 -18.06 1.23
N SER A 56 27.02 -16.93 1.44
CA SER A 56 26.69 -16.00 2.52
C SER A 56 25.38 -15.27 2.26
N LEU A 57 25.11 -14.89 1.00
CA LEU A 57 23.87 -14.26 0.56
C LEU A 57 22.68 -15.17 0.86
N TYR A 58 22.70 -16.41 0.37
CA TYR A 58 21.61 -17.36 0.62
C TYR A 58 21.46 -17.71 2.10
N ALA A 59 22.58 -17.78 2.83
CA ALA A 59 22.52 -17.98 4.28
C ALA A 59 21.94 -16.76 5.02
N ALA A 60 22.13 -15.54 4.52
CA ALA A 60 21.49 -14.35 5.06
C ALA A 60 19.97 -14.35 4.80
N LEU A 61 19.55 -14.64 3.57
CA LEU A 61 18.13 -14.77 3.25
C LEU A 61 17.42 -15.87 4.06
N ARG A 62 18.10 -17.01 4.28
CA ARG A 62 17.50 -18.14 5.00
C ARG A 62 17.49 -17.98 6.52
N ARG A 63 18.52 -17.36 7.09
CA ARG A 63 18.80 -17.36 8.55
C ARG A 63 18.94 -15.95 9.13
N GLY A 64 18.89 -14.93 8.30
CA GLY A 64 18.90 -13.54 8.74
C GLY A 64 17.65 -13.24 9.57
N ARG A 65 17.75 -12.21 10.39
CA ARG A 65 16.66 -11.69 11.19
C ARG A 65 16.63 -10.18 11.02
N ILE A 66 15.48 -9.68 10.64
CA ILE A 66 15.17 -8.25 10.57
C ILE A 66 14.16 -7.96 11.65
N ASP A 67 14.40 -6.93 12.45
CA ASP A 67 13.40 -6.36 13.32
C ASP A 67 12.43 -5.54 12.48
N ALA A 68 11.30 -6.14 12.14
CA ALA A 68 10.34 -5.52 11.25
C ALA A 68 9.67 -4.31 11.89
N GLU A 69 9.47 -4.31 13.21
CA GLU A 69 8.85 -3.18 13.91
C GLU A 69 9.82 -1.99 13.98
N ALA A 70 11.08 -2.21 14.36
CA ALA A 70 12.09 -1.16 14.33
C ALA A 70 12.31 -0.60 12.91
N LEU A 71 12.20 -1.45 11.87
CA LEU A 71 12.28 -0.99 10.48
C LEU A 71 11.08 -0.13 10.08
N ARG A 72 9.86 -0.50 10.48
CA ARG A 72 8.64 0.30 10.26
C ARG A 72 8.73 1.65 10.97
N ASP A 73 9.21 1.65 12.22
CA ASP A 73 9.42 2.89 12.97
C ASP A 73 10.45 3.78 12.27
N LEU A 74 11.56 3.22 11.82
CA LEU A 74 12.57 3.94 11.05
C LEU A 74 11.98 4.56 9.78
N LEU A 75 11.21 3.80 8.99
CA LEU A 75 10.63 4.28 7.75
C LEU A 75 9.55 5.34 7.98
N ALA A 76 8.71 5.17 9.00
CA ALA A 76 7.67 6.15 9.37
C ALA A 76 8.25 7.51 9.77
N HIS A 77 9.48 7.53 10.36
CA HIS A 77 10.17 8.76 10.77
C HIS A 77 11.09 9.36 9.69
N HIS A 78 11.11 8.78 8.49
CA HIS A 78 11.91 9.29 7.36
C HIS A 78 11.01 9.53 6.14
N PRO A 79 10.12 10.54 6.19
CA PRO A 79 9.24 10.84 5.07
C PRO A 79 10.03 11.31 3.85
N LEU A 80 9.49 11.10 2.64
CA LEU A 80 10.13 11.51 1.37
C LEU A 80 10.24 13.03 1.23
N ALA A 81 9.29 13.76 1.78
CA ALA A 81 9.26 15.21 1.74
C ALA A 81 8.49 15.75 2.95
N GLU A 82 8.86 16.93 3.41
CA GLU A 82 8.04 17.70 4.33
C GLU A 82 6.79 18.15 3.57
N SER A 83 5.66 17.57 3.90
CA SER A 83 4.34 17.93 3.35
C SER A 83 3.42 18.32 4.49
N GLU A 84 2.62 19.36 4.27
CA GLU A 84 1.59 19.77 5.25
C GLU A 84 0.57 18.67 5.52
N ALA A 85 0.33 17.77 4.54
CA ALA A 85 -0.49 16.59 4.69
C ALA A 85 0.11 15.43 3.86
N PRO A 86 0.67 14.40 4.49
CA PRO A 86 1.24 13.28 3.76
C PRO A 86 0.14 12.45 3.06
N VAL A 87 0.44 11.98 1.85
CA VAL A 87 -0.44 11.12 1.08
C VAL A 87 0.19 9.75 0.95
N TYR A 88 -0.59 8.72 1.23
CA TYR A 88 -0.17 7.32 1.16
C TYR A 88 -1.04 6.53 0.19
N ALA A 89 -0.43 5.74 -0.67
CA ALA A 89 -1.13 4.70 -1.44
C ALA A 89 -1.12 3.39 -0.66
N VAL A 90 -2.27 2.70 -0.66
CA VAL A 90 -2.41 1.36 -0.08
C VAL A 90 -2.86 0.42 -1.18
N ASP A 91 -2.05 -0.62 -1.47
CA ASP A 91 -2.35 -1.55 -2.54
C ASP A 91 -1.80 -2.96 -2.26
N VAL A 92 -2.44 -3.96 -2.86
CA VAL A 92 -2.05 -5.36 -2.76
C VAL A 92 -1.31 -5.81 -4.02
N SER A 93 -0.08 -6.24 -3.85
CA SER A 93 0.72 -6.86 -4.90
C SER A 93 0.73 -8.39 -4.75
N VAL A 94 0.42 -9.09 -5.83
CA VAL A 94 0.43 -10.55 -5.88
C VAL A 94 1.75 -11.05 -6.45
N TRP A 95 2.38 -11.95 -5.73
CA TRP A 95 3.63 -12.60 -6.12
C TRP A 95 3.34 -14.03 -6.55
N PRO A 96 3.31 -14.32 -7.86
CA PRO A 96 3.09 -15.67 -8.37
C PRO A 96 4.13 -16.66 -7.86
N ARG A 97 3.65 -17.80 -7.37
CA ARG A 97 4.46 -18.91 -6.88
C ARG A 97 3.86 -20.22 -7.37
N CYS A 98 3.57 -20.28 -8.67
CA CYS A 98 2.89 -21.41 -9.29
C CYS A 98 3.71 -22.70 -9.24
N ASP A 99 5.04 -22.55 -9.28
CA ASP A 99 6.05 -23.61 -9.27
C ASP A 99 6.44 -24.09 -7.85
N ALA A 100 5.97 -23.42 -6.82
CA ALA A 100 6.36 -23.69 -5.44
C ALA A 100 5.23 -24.37 -4.64
N GLU A 101 4.85 -25.58 -5.00
CA GLU A 101 3.72 -26.31 -4.41
C GLU A 101 3.80 -26.51 -2.91
N SER A 102 5.01 -26.66 -2.38
CA SER A 102 5.27 -26.81 -0.95
C SER A 102 5.36 -25.48 -0.18
N SER A 103 5.19 -24.34 -0.86
CA SER A 103 5.21 -23.03 -0.19
C SER A 103 4.06 -22.89 0.80
N PRO A 104 4.33 -22.53 2.07
CA PRO A 104 3.30 -22.45 3.08
C PRO A 104 2.32 -21.32 2.79
N GLN A 105 1.04 -21.55 3.09
CA GLN A 105 -0.03 -20.54 3.02
C GLN A 105 -0.13 -19.85 1.65
N ARG A 106 0.09 -20.58 0.59
CA ARG A 106 -0.12 -20.13 -0.78
C ARG A 106 -1.62 -20.05 -1.05
N GLY A 107 -2.08 -18.89 -1.51
CA GLY A 107 -3.47 -18.67 -1.93
C GLY A 107 -3.61 -18.64 -3.45
N PHE A 108 -4.84 -18.37 -3.92
CA PHE A 108 -5.16 -18.16 -5.31
C PHE A 108 -5.63 -16.73 -5.52
N TYR A 109 -5.00 -16.03 -6.46
CA TYR A 109 -5.22 -14.62 -6.67
C TYR A 109 -5.42 -14.30 -8.15
N TYR A 110 -6.20 -13.26 -8.43
CA TYR A 110 -6.28 -12.70 -9.76
C TYR A 110 -4.97 -11.99 -10.10
N HIS A 111 -4.43 -12.26 -11.27
CA HIS A 111 -3.23 -11.60 -11.77
C HIS A 111 -3.42 -11.22 -13.24
N PRO A 112 -3.28 -9.94 -13.61
CA PRO A 112 -3.62 -9.45 -14.96
C PRO A 112 -2.73 -10.02 -16.06
N SER A 113 -1.51 -10.42 -15.77
CA SER A 113 -0.52 -10.88 -16.75
C SER A 113 -0.60 -12.38 -17.08
N ARG A 114 -1.58 -13.13 -16.59
CA ARG A 114 -1.83 -14.55 -16.92
C ARG A 114 -0.58 -15.42 -16.85
N HIS A 115 0.15 -15.39 -15.75
CA HIS A 115 1.45 -16.06 -15.64
C HIS A 115 1.41 -17.58 -15.67
N SER A 116 0.33 -18.23 -15.32
CA SER A 116 0.27 -19.69 -15.27
C SER A 116 -0.70 -20.22 -16.31
N ALA A 117 -0.18 -20.90 -17.32
CA ALA A 117 -0.97 -21.54 -18.38
C ALA A 117 -2.05 -20.62 -19.01
N GLY A 118 -1.79 -19.32 -19.10
CA GLY A 118 -2.74 -18.36 -19.65
C GLY A 118 -3.97 -18.06 -18.78
N GLN A 119 -4.01 -18.55 -17.54
CA GLN A 119 -5.11 -18.32 -16.63
C GLN A 119 -4.93 -17.02 -15.83
N PRO A 120 -6.01 -16.27 -15.59
CA PRO A 120 -5.96 -15.05 -14.79
C PRO A 120 -5.82 -15.31 -13.28
N ILE A 121 -6.00 -16.56 -12.84
CA ILE A 121 -5.84 -16.98 -11.44
C ILE A 121 -4.48 -17.64 -11.28
N VAL A 122 -3.69 -17.14 -10.35
CA VAL A 122 -2.35 -17.66 -10.04
C VAL A 122 -2.27 -18.09 -8.59
N ALA A 123 -1.53 -19.18 -8.35
CA ALA A 123 -1.16 -19.53 -6.99
C ALA A 123 0.04 -18.69 -6.55
N GLY A 124 -0.03 -18.13 -5.35
CA GLY A 124 1.04 -17.25 -4.90
C GLY A 124 0.85 -16.70 -3.50
N TRP A 125 1.54 -15.60 -3.24
CA TRP A 125 1.43 -14.82 -2.04
C TRP A 125 0.94 -13.42 -2.38
N ALA A 126 0.12 -12.84 -1.49
CA ALA A 126 -0.27 -11.45 -1.56
C ALA A 126 0.45 -10.65 -0.47
N TYR A 127 0.94 -9.47 -0.82
CA TYR A 127 1.51 -8.51 0.11
C TYR A 127 0.81 -7.18 -0.07
N GLN A 128 0.36 -6.61 1.03
CA GLN A 128 -0.21 -5.27 1.05
C GLN A 128 0.87 -4.27 1.46
N PHE A 129 1.03 -3.26 0.63
CA PHE A 129 2.00 -2.18 0.81
C PHE A 129 1.28 -0.90 1.22
N VAL A 130 1.92 -0.14 2.10
CA VAL A 130 1.62 1.27 2.33
C VAL A 130 2.83 2.06 1.88
N ALA A 131 2.65 2.98 0.95
CA ALA A 131 3.73 3.78 0.39
C ALA A 131 3.38 5.26 0.39
N GLN A 132 4.28 6.10 0.89
CA GLN A 132 4.14 7.54 0.79
C GLN A 132 4.35 7.99 -0.66
N LEU A 133 3.51 8.91 -1.12
CA LEU A 133 3.56 9.49 -2.46
C LEU A 133 4.17 10.88 -2.42
N THR A 134 4.86 11.25 -3.51
CA THR A 134 5.23 12.63 -3.80
C THR A 134 4.52 13.11 -5.06
N PHE A 135 4.21 14.40 -5.11
CA PHE A 135 3.57 15.05 -6.28
C PHE A 135 4.56 15.88 -7.08
N VAL A 136 5.85 15.61 -6.95
CA VAL A 136 6.89 16.19 -7.81
C VAL A 136 6.94 15.44 -9.15
N ARG A 137 7.63 16.03 -10.15
CA ARG A 137 7.73 15.45 -11.52
C ARG A 137 8.25 14.01 -11.56
N GLU A 138 8.97 13.59 -10.55
CA GLU A 138 9.51 12.25 -10.43
C GLU A 138 8.53 11.38 -9.61
N SER A 139 8.17 10.22 -10.14
CA SER A 139 7.23 9.29 -9.49
C SER A 139 7.90 8.47 -8.38
N TRP A 140 8.63 9.12 -7.49
CA TRP A 140 9.20 8.45 -6.32
C TRP A 140 8.12 8.11 -5.32
N THR A 141 8.17 6.89 -4.80
CA THR A 141 7.33 6.42 -3.69
C THR A 141 8.22 5.82 -2.62
N ALA A 142 7.86 6.01 -1.35
CA ALA A 142 8.55 5.37 -0.24
C ALA A 142 7.63 4.34 0.41
N PRO A 143 7.85 3.04 0.20
CA PRO A 143 7.19 2.02 0.99
C PRO A 143 7.54 2.20 2.47
N VAL A 144 6.53 2.40 3.32
CA VAL A 144 6.68 2.56 4.77
C VAL A 144 6.26 1.30 5.51
N ASP A 145 5.41 0.49 4.92
CA ASP A 145 5.04 -0.82 5.46
C ASP A 145 4.73 -1.83 4.34
N ALA A 146 4.94 -3.10 4.65
CA ALA A 146 4.56 -4.24 3.84
C ALA A 146 4.12 -5.39 4.74
N LEU A 147 2.90 -5.87 4.58
CA LEU A 147 2.36 -7.02 5.28
C LEU A 147 1.92 -8.11 4.31
N ARG A 148 2.21 -9.35 4.66
CA ARG A 148 1.65 -10.48 3.94
C ARG A 148 0.17 -10.62 4.28
N VAL A 149 -0.68 -10.68 3.26
CA VAL A 149 -2.09 -10.99 3.40
C VAL A 149 -2.25 -12.50 3.28
N HIS A 150 -2.61 -13.17 4.37
CA HIS A 150 -2.85 -14.61 4.36
C HIS A 150 -4.19 -14.93 3.69
N PRO A 151 -4.36 -16.16 3.13
CA PRO A 151 -5.57 -16.53 2.39
C PRO A 151 -6.88 -16.45 3.19
N ASP A 152 -6.81 -16.52 4.51
CA ASP A 152 -7.91 -16.43 5.47
C ASP A 152 -8.16 -15.01 5.99
N GLN A 153 -7.34 -14.04 5.60
CA GLN A 153 -7.47 -12.65 6.02
C GLN A 153 -8.27 -11.82 5.00
N GLU A 154 -9.06 -10.91 5.51
CA GLU A 154 -9.82 -9.95 4.72
C GLU A 154 -8.97 -8.70 4.48
N VAL A 155 -8.80 -8.32 3.23
CA VAL A 155 -7.85 -7.27 2.80
C VAL A 155 -8.15 -5.89 3.39
N ASN A 156 -9.44 -5.54 3.56
CA ASN A 156 -9.78 -4.26 4.18
C ASN A 156 -9.41 -4.22 5.66
N THR A 157 -9.56 -5.35 6.37
CA THR A 157 -9.14 -5.47 7.77
C THR A 157 -7.63 -5.34 7.91
N VAL A 158 -6.86 -5.97 7.01
CA VAL A 158 -5.39 -5.80 7.00
C VAL A 158 -5.04 -4.33 6.75
N ALA A 159 -5.74 -3.66 5.82
CA ALA A 159 -5.52 -2.26 5.50
C ALA A 159 -5.78 -1.34 6.72
N THR A 160 -6.89 -1.52 7.41
CA THR A 160 -7.20 -0.70 8.60
C THR A 160 -6.15 -0.88 9.69
N VAL A 161 -5.72 -2.11 9.96
CA VAL A 161 -4.65 -2.40 10.94
C VAL A 161 -3.33 -1.73 10.55
N GLN A 162 -2.93 -1.78 9.26
CA GLN A 162 -1.71 -1.11 8.80
C GLN A 162 -1.79 0.42 8.92
N VAL A 163 -2.92 1.00 8.54
CA VAL A 163 -3.15 2.45 8.65
C VAL A 163 -3.06 2.89 10.11
N GLU A 164 -3.77 2.23 11.02
CA GLU A 164 -3.74 2.53 12.44
C GLU A 164 -2.34 2.38 13.03
N ALA A 165 -1.62 1.32 12.65
CA ALA A 165 -0.25 1.10 13.10
C ALA A 165 0.70 2.21 12.60
N LEU A 166 0.54 2.70 11.37
CA LEU A 166 1.33 3.81 10.85
C LEU A 166 1.00 5.11 11.55
N LEU A 167 -0.29 5.41 11.77
CA LEU A 167 -0.73 6.59 12.51
C LEU A 167 -0.18 6.62 13.94
N GLY A 168 -0.09 5.46 14.58
CA GLY A 168 0.49 5.35 15.92
C GLY A 168 2.02 5.56 15.99
N ARG A 169 2.73 5.41 14.86
CA ARG A 169 4.19 5.59 14.77
C ARG A 169 4.61 6.98 14.34
N SER A 170 3.86 7.56 13.43
CA SER A 170 4.24 8.84 12.83
C SER A 170 3.79 10.00 13.70
N PRO A 171 4.69 10.90 14.11
CA PRO A 171 4.27 12.16 14.71
C PRO A 171 3.47 12.95 13.67
N MET A 172 2.22 13.24 13.97
CA MET A 172 1.29 13.95 13.09
C MET A 172 1.58 15.47 13.04
N GLU A 173 2.84 15.84 12.83
CA GLU A 173 3.26 17.25 12.82
C GLU A 173 2.80 18.02 11.56
N GLY A 174 2.36 17.29 10.52
CA GLY A 174 2.08 17.84 9.19
C GLY A 174 0.61 17.79 8.75
N GLY A 175 -0.37 17.79 9.65
CA GLY A 175 -1.78 17.77 9.24
C GLY A 175 -2.35 16.34 9.08
N ILE A 176 -3.62 16.24 8.66
CA ILE A 176 -4.35 14.96 8.57
C ILE A 176 -3.89 14.19 7.32
N PRO A 177 -3.32 12.99 7.46
CA PRO A 177 -2.87 12.21 6.32
C PRO A 177 -4.03 11.70 5.46
N LEU A 178 -3.80 11.60 4.15
CA LEU A 178 -4.72 11.03 3.18
C LEU A 178 -4.23 9.64 2.74
N PHE A 179 -5.09 8.63 2.90
CA PHE A 179 -4.85 7.28 2.39
C PHE A 179 -5.67 7.03 1.13
N VAL A 180 -5.01 6.63 0.05
CA VAL A 180 -5.62 6.40 -1.26
C VAL A 180 -5.66 4.91 -1.55
N PHE A 181 -6.85 4.43 -1.93
CA PHE A 181 -7.12 3.01 -2.21
C PHE A 181 -7.69 2.85 -3.62
N ASP A 182 -7.37 1.74 -4.26
CA ASP A 182 -7.95 1.39 -5.54
C ASP A 182 -9.38 0.81 -5.43
N ALA A 183 -9.98 0.43 -6.55
CA ALA A 183 -11.33 -0.14 -6.59
C ALA A 183 -11.43 -1.60 -6.10
N GLY A 184 -10.34 -2.18 -5.62
CA GLY A 184 -10.30 -3.50 -4.96
C GLY A 184 -10.80 -3.45 -3.52
N TYR A 185 -10.77 -2.27 -2.91
CA TYR A 185 -11.18 -2.07 -1.52
C TYR A 185 -12.66 -1.68 -1.38
N ASP A 186 -13.25 -2.00 -0.23
CA ASP A 186 -14.62 -1.62 0.10
C ASP A 186 -14.65 -0.34 0.94
N PRO A 187 -15.16 0.79 0.39
CA PRO A 187 -15.16 2.08 1.09
C PRO A 187 -15.95 2.06 2.40
N VAL A 188 -17.01 1.24 2.48
CA VAL A 188 -17.81 1.15 3.70
C VAL A 188 -17.05 0.46 4.82
N LYS A 189 -16.36 -0.64 4.50
CA LYS A 189 -15.53 -1.35 5.48
C LYS A 189 -14.35 -0.51 5.96
N LEU A 190 -13.68 0.20 5.03
CA LEU A 190 -12.60 1.11 5.38
C LEU A 190 -13.09 2.24 6.27
N GLN A 191 -14.22 2.88 5.92
CA GLN A 191 -14.82 3.93 6.73
C GLN A 191 -15.17 3.44 8.14
N GLN A 192 -15.78 2.28 8.26
CA GLN A 192 -16.12 1.68 9.56
C GLN A 192 -14.88 1.34 10.38
N GLY A 193 -13.86 0.77 9.73
CA GLY A 193 -12.63 0.38 10.41
C GLY A 193 -11.76 1.57 10.86
N LEU A 194 -11.85 2.71 10.18
CA LEU A 194 -11.04 3.91 10.45
C LEU A 194 -11.85 5.09 11.03
N GLU A 195 -13.09 4.86 11.44
CA GLU A 195 -14.00 5.92 11.91
C GLU A 195 -13.42 6.78 13.04
N SER A 196 -12.64 6.15 13.93
CA SER A 196 -12.00 6.84 15.07
C SER A 196 -10.55 7.26 14.79
N SER A 197 -10.04 7.00 13.61
CA SER A 197 -8.64 7.27 13.26
C SER A 197 -8.49 8.67 12.66
N PRO A 198 -7.46 9.46 13.04
CA PRO A 198 -7.25 10.82 12.55
C PRO A 198 -6.65 10.80 11.12
N CYS A 199 -7.40 10.32 10.15
CA CYS A 199 -7.00 10.25 8.75
C CYS A 199 -8.17 10.52 7.81
N GLN A 200 -7.84 10.81 6.56
CA GLN A 200 -8.79 10.86 5.44
C GLN A 200 -8.57 9.66 4.53
N ILE A 201 -9.63 9.19 3.91
CA ILE A 201 -9.57 8.10 2.92
C ILE A 201 -10.13 8.58 1.57
N LEU A 202 -9.45 8.20 0.50
CA LEU A 202 -9.90 8.36 -0.88
C LEU A 202 -9.95 6.99 -1.53
N VAL A 203 -11.13 6.53 -1.89
CA VAL A 203 -11.31 5.19 -2.48
C VAL A 203 -11.84 5.33 -3.90
N ARG A 204 -11.14 4.76 -4.87
CA ARG A 204 -11.63 4.65 -6.23
C ARG A 204 -12.86 3.74 -6.28
N LEU A 205 -13.96 4.22 -6.80
CA LEU A 205 -15.18 3.42 -6.94
C LEU A 205 -15.25 2.72 -8.29
N ARG A 206 -15.81 1.52 -8.31
CA ARG A 206 -16.21 0.85 -9.56
C ARG A 206 -17.45 1.51 -10.11
N ALA A 207 -17.54 1.66 -11.42
CA ALA A 207 -18.69 2.29 -12.08
C ALA A 207 -20.06 1.65 -11.72
N GLY A 208 -20.08 0.36 -11.44
CA GLY A 208 -21.32 -0.34 -11.02
C GLY A 208 -21.67 -0.20 -9.53
N ARG A 209 -20.97 0.64 -8.76
CA ARG A 209 -21.27 0.85 -7.33
C ARG A 209 -22.49 1.75 -7.17
N CYS A 210 -23.37 1.38 -6.25
CA CYS A 210 -24.53 2.18 -5.86
C CYS A 210 -24.47 2.47 -4.36
N PHE A 211 -24.86 3.69 -4.01
CA PHE A 211 -25.06 4.11 -2.62
C PHE A 211 -26.52 4.54 -2.45
N TYR A 212 -26.96 4.63 -1.23
CA TYR A 212 -28.30 5.05 -0.89
C TYR A 212 -28.23 6.05 0.26
N GLY A 213 -28.98 7.13 0.12
CA GLY A 213 -29.14 8.11 1.20
C GLY A 213 -29.99 7.57 2.35
N ASP A 214 -30.18 8.42 3.35
CA ASP A 214 -31.06 8.13 4.46
C ASP A 214 -32.52 7.91 3.96
N PRO A 215 -33.23 6.88 4.45
CA PRO A 215 -34.63 6.62 4.08
C PRO A 215 -35.56 7.81 4.31
N SER A 216 -35.29 8.67 5.29
CA SER A 216 -36.08 9.86 5.59
C SER A 216 -36.06 10.90 4.46
N LEU A 217 -34.99 10.92 3.65
CA LEU A 217 -34.82 11.81 2.50
C LEU A 217 -35.68 11.41 1.29
N ALA A 218 -36.28 10.22 1.30
CA ALA A 218 -37.10 9.70 0.22
C ALA A 218 -38.58 10.15 0.29
N GLY A 219 -38.89 11.14 1.13
CA GLY A 219 -40.25 11.66 1.36
C GLY A 219 -41.01 10.91 2.45
N PRO A 220 -42.27 11.25 2.69
CA PRO A 220 -43.03 10.68 3.78
C PRO A 220 -43.15 9.15 3.66
N PRO A 221 -43.16 8.43 4.80
CA PRO A 221 -43.27 6.98 4.80
C PRO A 221 -44.57 6.53 4.14
N ALA A 222 -44.52 5.43 3.40
CA ALA A 222 -45.72 4.83 2.83
C ALA A 222 -46.68 4.42 3.96
N THR A 223 -47.95 4.75 3.83
CA THR A 223 -48.98 4.42 4.81
C THR A 223 -49.32 2.93 4.89
N THR A 224 -48.89 2.17 3.88
CA THR A 224 -49.11 0.72 3.80
C THR A 224 -47.88 0.05 3.19
N GLY A 225 -47.58 -1.16 3.66
CA GLY A 225 -46.44 -1.97 3.17
C GLY A 225 -45.21 -1.95 4.08
N ARG A 226 -44.14 -2.58 3.59
CA ARG A 226 -42.86 -2.63 4.33
C ARG A 226 -42.21 -1.25 4.34
N PRO A 227 -41.72 -0.78 5.50
CA PRO A 227 -40.97 0.46 5.59
C PRO A 227 -39.81 0.50 4.59
N ARG A 228 -39.58 1.67 3.99
CA ARG A 228 -38.40 1.87 3.11
C ARG A 228 -37.13 1.69 3.90
N ARG A 229 -36.19 0.91 3.35
CA ARG A 229 -34.87 0.69 3.94
C ARG A 229 -33.80 1.62 3.40
N HIS A 230 -34.09 2.25 2.24
CA HIS A 230 -33.11 3.06 1.49
C HIS A 230 -33.76 4.36 1.06
N GLY A 231 -33.00 5.42 1.14
CA GLY A 231 -33.36 6.73 0.59
C GLY A 231 -33.06 6.86 -0.92
N PRO A 232 -32.84 8.08 -1.42
CA PRO A 232 -32.46 8.30 -2.82
C PRO A 232 -31.25 7.48 -3.22
N LYS A 233 -31.27 6.92 -4.44
CA LYS A 233 -30.17 6.16 -5.00
C LYS A 233 -29.12 7.11 -5.60
N PHE A 234 -27.87 6.85 -5.33
CA PHE A 234 -26.71 7.38 -6.05
C PHE A 234 -26.06 6.23 -6.80
N ASP A 235 -26.13 6.24 -8.13
CA ASP A 235 -25.52 5.23 -9.00
C ASP A 235 -24.30 5.84 -9.69
N CYS A 236 -23.10 5.32 -9.41
CA CYS A 236 -21.87 5.86 -9.99
C CYS A 236 -21.86 5.81 -11.53
N LYS A 237 -22.71 4.97 -12.14
CA LYS A 237 -22.82 4.81 -13.59
C LYS A 237 -23.86 5.74 -14.22
N ASP A 238 -24.81 6.25 -13.42
CA ASP A 238 -25.93 7.04 -13.91
C ASP A 238 -25.91 8.46 -13.32
N PRO A 239 -25.38 9.45 -14.07
CA PRO A 239 -25.31 10.84 -13.61
C PRO A 239 -26.65 11.46 -13.25
N SER A 240 -27.77 10.95 -13.79
CA SER A 240 -29.10 11.47 -13.46
C SER A 240 -29.51 11.21 -12.00
N THR A 241 -28.83 10.30 -11.34
CA THR A 241 -29.05 9.96 -9.92
C THR A 241 -28.16 10.76 -8.97
N TRP A 242 -27.24 11.57 -9.49
CA TRP A 242 -26.32 12.33 -8.66
C TRP A 242 -26.99 13.57 -8.08
N PRO A 243 -26.88 13.81 -6.78
CA PRO A 243 -27.34 15.05 -6.18
C PRO A 243 -26.48 16.23 -6.64
N GLU A 244 -27.00 17.43 -6.50
CA GLU A 244 -26.19 18.63 -6.67
C GLU A 244 -24.98 18.59 -5.70
N PRO A 245 -23.77 18.97 -6.16
CA PRO A 245 -22.60 18.99 -5.31
C PRO A 245 -22.78 19.99 -4.16
N THR A 246 -22.38 19.61 -2.97
CA THR A 246 -22.42 20.50 -1.79
C THR A 246 -21.32 21.54 -1.78
N ALA A 247 -20.23 21.29 -2.51
CA ALA A 247 -19.14 22.21 -2.72
C ALA A 247 -18.41 21.88 -4.02
N GLU A 248 -17.96 22.92 -4.71
CA GLU A 248 -17.11 22.81 -5.89
C GLU A 248 -15.80 23.55 -5.65
N HIS A 249 -14.69 22.96 -6.04
CA HIS A 249 -13.39 23.60 -6.01
C HIS A 249 -12.71 23.45 -7.35
N THR A 250 -12.35 24.57 -7.98
CA THR A 250 -11.59 24.57 -9.23
C THR A 250 -10.13 24.77 -8.91
N CYS A 251 -9.31 23.75 -9.18
CA CYS A 251 -7.86 23.93 -9.18
C CYS A 251 -7.44 24.47 -10.55
N GLU A 252 -6.88 25.66 -10.57
CA GLU A 252 -6.08 26.12 -11.71
C GLU A 252 -4.74 25.39 -11.58
N ASP A 253 -4.57 24.31 -12.27
CA ASP A 253 -3.31 23.64 -12.60
C ASP A 253 -3.32 22.15 -12.42
N ALA A 254 -2.99 21.51 -13.39
CA ALA A 254 -1.71 21.06 -13.88
C ALA A 254 -1.91 20.70 -15.35
N PRO A 255 -1.01 21.02 -16.27
CA PRO A 255 -1.15 20.50 -17.61
C PRO A 255 -1.16 18.98 -17.51
N ALA A 256 -2.30 18.37 -17.81
CA ALA A 256 -2.45 16.94 -17.95
C ALA A 256 -1.61 16.49 -19.16
N THR A 257 -0.31 16.43 -18.98
CA THR A 257 0.66 15.85 -19.91
C THR A 257 1.06 14.48 -19.42
N GLY A 258 0.08 13.63 -19.24
CA GLY A 258 0.25 12.22 -18.97
C GLY A 258 -0.84 11.46 -19.68
N ARG A 259 -0.61 11.06 -20.94
CA ARG A 259 -1.36 9.95 -21.51
C ARG A 259 -0.88 8.71 -20.78
N TYR A 260 -1.67 8.22 -19.86
CA TYR A 260 -1.53 6.86 -19.36
C TYR A 260 -2.15 5.94 -20.41
N ALA A 261 -1.28 5.17 -21.09
CA ALA A 261 -1.66 4.07 -21.97
C ALA A 261 -1.94 2.82 -21.12
#